data_4c18d4992aeddf92bdf123219400527f
#
_entry.id   4c18d4992aeddf92bdf123219400527f
#
_cell.length_a   1.000
_cell.length_b   1.000
_cell.length_c   1.000
_cell.angle_alpha   90.00
_cell.angle_beta   90.00
_cell.angle_gamma   90.00
#
_symmetry.space_group_name_H-M   'P 1'
#
loop_
_entity.id
_entity.type
_entity.pdbx_description
1 polymer ?
#
loop_
_entity_poly.entity_id
_entity_poly.type
_entity_poly.pdbx_seq_one_letter_code
_entity_poly.pdbx_strand_id
1 'polypeptide(L)'
;LGRCPVETLKRHPFAILVLMRCMFNLRQIPKMLELKELLLASAAEHPEWPEEEKGNLLGECDLILSFLMYNDISAMSRLHRSASRQMSRPAISIQNSGGWTFGSPSVLMMFHRQPGQLEQELAEMDECMPHYYKITSGHGMGAETIMRAEADFLRGRFDDAQIGLERAYAQIAGNGQTNMTLCCDFLAWRLSLGGGYT
;
A
#
# COMPACT_ATOMS: atom_id res chain seq x y z
N LEU A 1 -23.53 -8.77 2.88
CA LEU A 1 -23.18 -8.13 1.59
C LEU A 1 -23.15 -9.13 0.42
N GLY A 2 -22.71 -10.39 0.58
CA GLY A 2 -22.73 -11.40 -0.50
C GLY A 2 -24.13 -11.81 -1.02
N ARG A 3 -25.19 -11.25 -0.45
CA ARG A 3 -26.60 -11.40 -0.90
C ARG A 3 -27.20 -10.08 -1.40
N CYS A 4 -26.39 -9.04 -1.55
CA CYS A 4 -26.89 -7.75 -2.07
C CYS A 4 -27.21 -7.90 -3.56
N PRO A 5 -28.42 -7.47 -4.00
CA PRO A 5 -28.75 -7.49 -5.42
C PRO A 5 -27.78 -6.63 -6.24
N VAL A 6 -27.40 -7.10 -7.43
CA VAL A 6 -26.47 -6.41 -8.33
C VAL A 6 -26.95 -4.99 -8.65
N GLU A 7 -28.24 -4.81 -8.89
CA GLU A 7 -28.83 -3.48 -9.17
C GLU A 7 -28.69 -2.51 -7.99
N THR A 8 -28.69 -3.01 -6.76
CA THR A 8 -28.41 -2.17 -5.58
C THR A 8 -26.94 -1.77 -5.54
N LEU A 9 -26.02 -2.68 -5.85
CA LEU A 9 -24.60 -2.39 -5.91
C LEU A 9 -24.27 -1.36 -6.99
N LYS A 10 -24.86 -1.46 -8.17
CA LYS A 10 -24.70 -0.49 -9.27
C LYS A 10 -25.10 0.94 -8.86
N ARG A 11 -26.12 1.08 -8.02
CA ARG A 11 -26.57 2.39 -7.50
C ARG A 11 -25.64 2.94 -6.41
N HIS A 12 -24.78 2.10 -5.85
CA HIS A 12 -23.88 2.45 -4.74
C HIS A 12 -22.44 1.98 -5.03
N PRO A 13 -21.76 2.57 -6.03
CA PRO A 13 -20.46 2.08 -6.52
C PRO A 13 -19.36 2.08 -5.44
N PHE A 14 -19.42 2.98 -4.45
CA PHE A 14 -18.51 2.93 -3.31
C PHE A 14 -18.67 1.68 -2.46
N ALA A 15 -19.88 1.11 -2.38
CA ALA A 15 -20.07 -0.19 -1.72
C ALA A 15 -19.34 -1.32 -2.47
N ILE A 16 -19.22 -1.21 -3.80
CA ILE A 16 -18.45 -2.18 -4.60
C ILE A 16 -16.97 -2.12 -4.21
N LEU A 17 -16.36 -0.93 -4.06
CA LEU A 17 -14.97 -0.77 -3.64
C LEU A 17 -14.71 -1.39 -2.26
N VAL A 18 -15.58 -1.12 -1.30
CA VAL A 18 -15.48 -1.73 0.05
C VAL A 18 -15.58 -3.25 -0.04
N LEU A 19 -16.48 -3.79 -0.87
CA LEU A 19 -16.59 -5.22 -1.10
C LEU A 19 -15.35 -5.80 -1.78
N MET A 20 -14.79 -5.13 -2.78
CA MET A 20 -13.54 -5.55 -3.42
C MET A 20 -12.42 -5.66 -2.38
N ARG A 21 -12.27 -4.67 -1.50
CA ARG A 21 -11.29 -4.71 -0.42
C ARG A 21 -11.54 -5.85 0.57
N CYS A 22 -12.80 -6.10 0.93
CA CYS A 22 -13.18 -7.25 1.75
C CYS A 22 -12.83 -8.58 1.08
N MET A 23 -13.12 -8.72 -0.22
CA MET A 23 -12.81 -9.94 -0.97
C MET A 23 -11.31 -10.18 -1.08
N PHE A 24 -10.52 -9.12 -1.26
CA PHE A 24 -9.06 -9.21 -1.19
C PHE A 24 -8.60 -9.76 0.17
N ASN A 25 -9.07 -9.19 1.27
CA ASN A 25 -8.71 -9.62 2.62
C ASN A 25 -9.11 -11.09 2.91
N LEU A 26 -10.23 -11.53 2.33
CA LEU A 26 -10.72 -12.90 2.42
C LEU A 26 -10.09 -13.85 1.39
N ARG A 27 -9.11 -13.36 0.58
CA ARG A 27 -8.46 -14.10 -0.51
C ARG A 27 -9.43 -14.64 -1.57
N GLN A 28 -10.59 -13.98 -1.72
CA GLN A 28 -11.61 -14.28 -2.74
C GLN A 28 -11.33 -13.48 -4.03
N ILE A 29 -10.13 -13.69 -4.61
CA ILE A 29 -9.66 -12.90 -5.76
C ILE A 29 -10.60 -12.98 -6.98
N PRO A 30 -11.13 -14.16 -7.39
CA PRO A 30 -12.09 -14.21 -8.50
C PRO A 30 -13.29 -13.29 -8.28
N LYS A 31 -13.85 -13.30 -7.07
CA LYS A 31 -15.02 -12.48 -6.73
C LYS A 31 -14.68 -10.99 -6.65
N MET A 32 -13.46 -10.65 -6.24
CA MET A 32 -12.95 -9.28 -6.29
C MET A 32 -12.89 -8.78 -7.75
N LEU A 33 -12.43 -9.62 -8.68
CA LEU A 33 -12.35 -9.26 -10.11
C LEU A 33 -13.74 -9.14 -10.75
N GLU A 34 -14.71 -9.99 -10.37
CA GLU A 34 -16.11 -9.83 -10.78
C GLU A 34 -16.69 -8.49 -10.32
N LEU A 35 -16.41 -8.08 -9.09
CA LEU A 35 -16.82 -6.77 -8.55
C LEU A 35 -16.15 -5.60 -9.28
N LYS A 36 -14.89 -5.75 -9.69
CA LYS A 36 -14.21 -4.76 -10.54
C LYS A 36 -14.96 -4.57 -11.86
N GLU A 37 -15.29 -5.67 -12.57
CA GLU A 37 -16.03 -5.57 -13.83
C GLU A 37 -17.42 -4.92 -13.63
N LEU A 38 -18.09 -5.23 -12.53
CA LEU A 38 -19.35 -4.58 -12.15
C LEU A 38 -19.17 -3.07 -11.92
N LEU A 39 -18.07 -2.65 -11.26
CA LEU A 39 -17.77 -1.23 -11.05
C LEU A 39 -17.55 -0.49 -12.37
N LEU A 40 -16.74 -1.09 -13.26
CA LEU A 40 -16.46 -0.49 -14.58
C LEU A 40 -17.73 -0.38 -15.44
N ALA A 41 -18.56 -1.42 -15.44
CA ALA A 41 -19.85 -1.38 -16.14
C ALA A 41 -20.77 -0.30 -15.56
N SER A 42 -20.87 -0.21 -14.23
CA SER A 42 -21.67 0.82 -13.56
C SER A 42 -21.19 2.24 -13.92
N ALA A 43 -19.88 2.49 -13.94
CA ALA A 43 -19.33 3.78 -14.33
C ALA A 43 -19.61 4.14 -15.81
N ALA A 44 -19.64 3.14 -16.70
CA ALA A 44 -19.98 3.32 -18.10
C ALA A 44 -21.48 3.55 -18.33
N GLU A 45 -22.35 2.91 -17.55
CA GLU A 45 -23.81 3.05 -17.62
C GLU A 45 -24.32 4.41 -17.10
N HIS A 46 -23.48 5.13 -16.34
CA HIS A 46 -23.82 6.41 -15.70
C HIS A 46 -22.95 7.58 -16.21
N PRO A 47 -23.12 8.01 -17.47
CA PRO A 47 -22.36 9.13 -18.03
C PRO A 47 -22.62 10.45 -17.29
N GLU A 48 -23.76 10.58 -16.60
CA GLU A 48 -24.16 11.75 -15.84
C GLU A 48 -23.37 11.96 -14.53
N TRP A 49 -22.63 10.97 -14.05
CA TRP A 49 -21.81 11.15 -12.87
C TRP A 49 -20.71 12.20 -13.12
N PRO A 50 -20.41 13.06 -12.13
CA PRO A 50 -19.32 14.00 -12.23
C PRO A 50 -17.99 13.29 -12.55
N GLU A 51 -17.18 13.86 -13.46
CA GLU A 51 -15.89 13.28 -13.85
C GLU A 51 -14.94 13.11 -12.66
N GLU A 52 -15.01 14.02 -11.67
CA GLU A 52 -14.26 13.92 -10.42
C GLU A 52 -14.65 12.66 -9.64
N GLU A 53 -15.92 12.35 -9.56
CA GLU A 53 -16.44 11.18 -8.84
C GLU A 53 -16.05 9.89 -9.55
N LYS A 54 -16.15 9.85 -10.89
CA LYS A 54 -15.64 8.74 -11.69
C LYS A 54 -14.16 8.53 -11.49
N GLY A 55 -13.38 9.62 -11.49
CA GLY A 55 -11.94 9.58 -11.22
C GLY A 55 -11.64 9.00 -9.84
N ASN A 56 -12.38 9.39 -8.81
CA ASN A 56 -12.24 8.83 -7.47
C ASN A 56 -12.56 7.33 -7.43
N LEU A 57 -13.63 6.90 -8.10
CA LEU A 57 -14.02 5.48 -8.17
C LEU A 57 -12.98 4.63 -8.89
N LEU A 58 -12.55 5.06 -10.07
CA LEU A 58 -11.59 4.32 -10.88
C LEU A 58 -10.19 4.33 -10.27
N GLY A 59 -9.77 5.46 -9.70
CA GLY A 59 -8.49 5.57 -9.00
C GLY A 59 -8.44 4.70 -7.75
N GLU A 60 -9.51 4.66 -6.96
CA GLU A 60 -9.57 3.78 -5.80
C GLU A 60 -9.66 2.29 -6.19
N CYS A 61 -10.26 1.97 -7.34
CA CYS A 61 -10.19 0.64 -7.93
C CYS A 61 -8.74 0.24 -8.27
N ASP A 62 -7.97 1.12 -8.93
CA ASP A 62 -6.55 0.89 -9.22
C ASP A 62 -5.76 0.68 -7.93
N LEU A 63 -6.03 1.48 -6.90
CA LEU A 63 -5.40 1.34 -5.59
C LEU A 63 -5.66 -0.05 -4.97
N ILE A 64 -6.91 -0.53 -5.01
CA ILE A 64 -7.26 -1.86 -4.49
C ILE A 64 -6.58 -2.96 -5.31
N LEU A 65 -6.52 -2.81 -6.64
CA LEU A 65 -5.83 -3.76 -7.53
C LEU A 65 -4.32 -3.80 -7.27
N SER A 66 -3.71 -2.69 -6.83
CA SER A 66 -2.29 -2.64 -6.51
C SER A 66 -1.89 -3.64 -5.42
N PHE A 67 -2.81 -3.99 -4.52
CA PHE A 67 -2.56 -4.98 -3.48
C PHE A 67 -2.36 -6.40 -4.00
N LEU A 68 -2.84 -6.71 -5.22
CA LEU A 68 -2.55 -7.98 -5.88
C LEU A 68 -1.07 -8.08 -6.31
N MET A 69 -0.40 -6.94 -6.46
CA MET A 69 0.99 -6.79 -6.90
C MET A 69 1.94 -6.54 -5.70
N TYR A 70 1.57 -6.93 -4.49
CA TYR A 70 2.25 -6.55 -3.24
C TYR A 70 3.74 -6.94 -3.18
N ASN A 71 4.19 -7.86 -3.99
CA ASN A 71 5.59 -8.27 -4.09
C ASN A 71 6.26 -7.85 -5.41
N ASP A 72 5.65 -6.94 -6.15
CA ASP A 72 6.19 -6.32 -7.37
C ASP A 72 6.01 -4.81 -7.25
N ILE A 73 7.02 -4.14 -6.69
CA ILE A 73 6.96 -2.71 -6.43
C ILE A 73 6.79 -1.89 -7.71
N SER A 74 7.35 -2.33 -8.84
CA SER A 74 7.19 -1.63 -10.12
C SER A 74 5.75 -1.71 -10.63
N ALA A 75 5.09 -2.86 -10.48
CA ALA A 75 3.67 -3.01 -10.82
C ALA A 75 2.78 -2.20 -9.87
N MET A 76 3.04 -2.25 -8.55
CA MET A 76 2.34 -1.42 -7.56
C MET A 76 2.50 0.07 -7.86
N SER A 77 3.71 0.53 -8.16
CA SER A 77 4.04 1.91 -8.46
C SER A 77 3.22 2.46 -9.64
N ARG A 78 3.06 1.68 -10.71
CA ARG A 78 2.21 2.07 -11.85
C ARG A 78 0.77 2.33 -11.43
N LEU A 79 0.20 1.44 -10.61
CA LEU A 79 -1.17 1.56 -10.12
C LEU A 79 -1.34 2.71 -9.12
N HIS A 80 -0.39 2.91 -8.21
CA HIS A 80 -0.41 4.04 -7.27
C HIS A 80 -0.33 5.39 -8.01
N ARG A 81 0.53 5.51 -9.04
CA ARG A 81 0.61 6.72 -9.87
C ARG A 81 -0.68 6.93 -10.68
N SER A 82 -1.29 5.86 -11.20
CA SER A 82 -2.58 5.94 -11.89
C SER A 82 -3.66 6.44 -10.93
N ALA A 83 -3.80 5.82 -9.77
CA ALA A 83 -4.75 6.20 -8.73
C ALA A 83 -4.55 7.66 -8.28
N SER A 84 -3.30 8.06 -7.99
CA SER A 84 -2.97 9.42 -7.52
C SER A 84 -3.29 10.51 -8.54
N ARG A 85 -3.29 10.20 -9.84
CA ARG A 85 -3.68 11.15 -10.90
C ARG A 85 -5.20 11.29 -11.03
N GLN A 86 -5.93 10.22 -10.75
CA GLN A 86 -7.39 10.19 -10.91
C GLN A 86 -8.13 10.68 -9.65
N MET A 87 -7.57 10.44 -8.47
CA MET A 87 -8.25 10.73 -7.19
C MET A 87 -8.00 12.17 -6.74
N SER A 88 -9.09 12.87 -6.42
CA SER A 88 -9.09 14.21 -5.81
C SER A 88 -9.16 14.15 -4.28
N ARG A 89 -9.51 13.00 -3.69
CA ARG A 89 -9.64 12.77 -2.26
C ARG A 89 -9.00 11.44 -1.84
N PRO A 90 -8.70 11.26 -0.55
CA PRO A 90 -8.25 9.96 -0.04
C PRO A 90 -9.27 8.84 -0.26
N ALA A 91 -8.75 7.62 -0.37
CA ALA A 91 -9.54 6.40 -0.48
C ALA A 91 -10.43 6.18 0.74
N ILE A 92 -11.67 5.75 0.51
CA ILE A 92 -12.61 5.40 1.59
C ILE A 92 -12.48 3.95 2.04
N SER A 93 -11.94 3.07 1.20
CA SER A 93 -11.76 1.64 1.50
C SER A 93 -10.50 1.34 2.30
N ILE A 94 -9.63 2.32 2.52
CA ILE A 94 -8.38 2.19 3.28
C ILE A 94 -8.53 2.89 4.63
N GLN A 95 -8.23 2.16 5.70
CA GLN A 95 -8.16 2.72 7.05
C GLN A 95 -6.69 2.85 7.46
N ASN A 96 -6.30 4.01 8.00
CA ASN A 96 -4.93 4.28 8.42
C ASN A 96 -4.40 3.31 9.47
N SER A 97 -5.27 2.77 10.33
CA SER A 97 -4.93 1.75 11.33
C SER A 97 -4.76 0.34 10.75
N GLY A 98 -5.03 0.14 9.46
CA GLY A 98 -4.86 -1.16 8.80
C GLY A 98 -3.40 -1.57 8.68
N GLY A 99 -3.15 -2.89 8.62
CA GLY A 99 -1.80 -3.41 8.38
C GLY A 99 -1.34 -3.13 6.95
N TRP A 100 -0.24 -2.40 6.78
CA TRP A 100 0.33 -2.11 5.46
C TRP A 100 1.17 -3.27 4.92
N THR A 101 1.93 -3.93 5.79
CA THR A 101 2.90 -4.97 5.40
C THR A 101 2.30 -6.37 5.23
N PHE A 102 0.99 -6.51 5.29
CA PHE A 102 0.30 -7.82 5.23
C PHE A 102 0.82 -8.86 6.24
N GLY A 103 1.33 -8.38 7.39
CA GLY A 103 1.89 -9.20 8.45
C GLY A 103 3.40 -9.51 8.29
N SER A 104 4.06 -8.99 7.26
CA SER A 104 5.52 -9.05 7.19
C SER A 104 6.16 -8.17 8.27
N PRO A 105 7.18 -8.64 9.00
CA PRO A 105 7.92 -7.82 9.94
C PRO A 105 8.95 -6.90 9.26
N SER A 106 9.09 -6.98 7.94
CA SER A 106 10.10 -6.30 7.15
C SER A 106 9.52 -5.84 5.82
N VAL A 107 9.75 -4.58 5.48
CA VAL A 107 9.35 -3.99 4.20
C VAL A 107 10.22 -4.56 3.08
N LEU A 108 11.53 -4.68 3.31
CA LEU A 108 12.47 -5.23 2.33
C LEU A 108 12.12 -6.69 1.99
N MET A 109 11.84 -7.53 2.98
CA MET A 109 11.44 -8.93 2.76
C MET A 109 10.13 -9.04 1.99
N MET A 110 9.25 -8.05 2.06
CA MET A 110 8.00 -8.02 1.32
C MET A 110 8.22 -7.75 -0.18
N PHE A 111 9.15 -6.86 -0.54
CA PHE A 111 9.31 -6.38 -1.91
C PHE A 111 10.52 -6.95 -2.65
N HIS A 112 11.65 -7.18 -1.97
CA HIS A 112 12.84 -7.71 -2.63
C HIS A 112 12.67 -9.18 -3.00
N ARG A 113 12.63 -9.49 -4.29
CA ARG A 113 12.39 -10.84 -4.83
C ARG A 113 13.52 -11.40 -5.69
N GLN A 114 14.27 -10.53 -6.33
CA GLN A 114 15.26 -10.95 -7.32
C GLN A 114 16.64 -10.36 -7.01
N PRO A 115 17.68 -11.20 -6.91
CA PRO A 115 19.04 -10.73 -6.75
C PRO A 115 19.42 -9.71 -7.83
N GLY A 116 20.13 -8.66 -7.44
CA GLY A 116 20.59 -7.61 -8.33
C GLY A 116 19.61 -6.49 -8.65
N GLN A 117 18.34 -6.58 -8.21
CA GLN A 117 17.33 -5.54 -8.45
C GLN A 117 17.11 -4.58 -7.28
N LEU A 118 17.82 -4.77 -6.18
CA LEU A 118 17.58 -4.01 -4.94
C LEU A 118 17.62 -2.49 -5.14
N GLU A 119 18.59 -1.95 -5.89
CA GLU A 119 18.68 -0.50 -6.12
C GLU A 119 17.49 0.03 -6.92
N GLN A 120 17.03 -0.72 -7.92
CA GLN A 120 15.85 -0.36 -8.67
C GLN A 120 14.59 -0.40 -7.80
N GLU A 121 14.46 -1.42 -6.97
CA GLU A 121 13.32 -1.58 -6.05
C GLU A 121 13.29 -0.46 -4.99
N LEU A 122 14.45 -0.06 -4.45
CA LEU A 122 14.56 1.09 -3.53
C LEU A 122 14.17 2.40 -4.22
N ALA A 123 14.63 2.63 -5.44
CA ALA A 123 14.28 3.83 -6.21
C ALA A 123 12.78 3.88 -6.54
N GLU A 124 12.19 2.75 -6.94
CA GLU A 124 10.75 2.63 -7.19
C GLU A 124 9.92 2.85 -5.92
N MET A 125 10.40 2.40 -4.76
CA MET A 125 9.75 2.63 -3.48
C MET A 125 9.76 4.12 -3.13
N ASP A 126 10.91 4.80 -3.24
CA ASP A 126 11.04 6.23 -3.00
C ASP A 126 10.09 7.05 -3.91
N GLU A 127 9.95 6.66 -5.18
CA GLU A 127 9.08 7.34 -6.14
C GLU A 127 7.59 7.02 -5.90
N CYS A 128 7.27 5.79 -5.52
CA CYS A 128 5.91 5.30 -5.39
C CYS A 128 5.20 5.82 -4.13
N MET A 129 5.88 5.83 -2.99
CA MET A 129 5.24 6.07 -1.70
C MET A 129 4.61 7.45 -1.53
N PRO A 130 5.16 8.56 -2.05
CA PRO A 130 4.46 9.86 -2.02
C PRO A 130 3.09 9.85 -2.70
N HIS A 131 2.95 9.13 -3.81
CA HIS A 131 1.66 8.96 -4.51
C HIS A 131 0.68 8.17 -3.65
N TYR A 132 1.15 7.09 -3.02
CA TYR A 132 0.36 6.27 -2.12
C TYR A 132 -0.10 7.05 -0.88
N TYR A 133 0.79 7.78 -0.22
CA TYR A 133 0.46 8.57 0.97
C TYR A 133 -0.60 9.62 0.70
N LYS A 134 -0.52 10.29 -0.45
CA LYS A 134 -1.50 11.28 -0.88
C LYS A 134 -2.93 10.70 -0.90
N ILE A 135 -3.09 9.50 -1.45
CA ILE A 135 -4.42 8.89 -1.67
C ILE A 135 -4.89 7.99 -0.52
N THR A 136 -4.07 7.82 0.52
CA THR A 136 -4.40 6.95 1.67
C THR A 136 -4.29 7.66 3.01
N SER A 137 -4.17 8.99 3.00
CA SER A 137 -3.98 9.80 4.23
C SER A 137 -2.76 9.34 5.05
N GLY A 138 -1.66 8.97 4.38
CA GLY A 138 -0.41 8.60 5.03
C GLY A 138 -0.32 7.15 5.52
N HIS A 139 -1.26 6.26 5.15
CA HIS A 139 -1.15 4.83 5.49
C HIS A 139 0.18 4.26 5.01
N GLY A 140 0.90 3.53 5.85
CA GLY A 140 2.22 2.96 5.54
C GLY A 140 3.36 3.98 5.52
N MET A 141 3.18 5.20 6.04
CA MET A 141 4.21 6.24 6.07
C MET A 141 5.51 5.72 6.72
N GLY A 142 6.64 6.04 6.07
CA GLY A 142 7.97 5.59 6.47
C GLY A 142 8.42 4.27 5.83
N ALA A 143 7.58 3.63 5.00
CA ALA A 143 7.92 2.34 4.39
C ALA A 143 9.19 2.41 3.54
N GLU A 144 9.37 3.47 2.73
CA GLU A 144 10.57 3.68 1.91
C GLU A 144 11.83 3.87 2.77
N THR A 145 11.69 4.59 3.87
CA THR A 145 12.79 4.83 4.81
C THR A 145 13.18 3.54 5.53
N ILE A 146 12.21 2.75 6.00
CA ILE A 146 12.44 1.45 6.63
C ILE A 146 13.11 0.50 5.64
N MET A 147 12.60 0.38 4.41
CA MET A 147 13.17 -0.52 3.40
C MET A 147 14.63 -0.20 3.11
N ARG A 148 14.98 1.10 3.02
CA ARG A 148 16.35 1.57 2.81
C ARG A 148 17.24 1.24 4.00
N ALA A 149 16.79 1.50 5.22
CA ALA A 149 17.53 1.15 6.45
C ALA A 149 17.78 -0.37 6.58
N GLU A 150 16.78 -1.19 6.21
CA GLU A 150 16.94 -2.65 6.16
C GLU A 150 17.98 -3.08 5.09
N ALA A 151 18.00 -2.41 3.93
CA ALA A 151 19.01 -2.66 2.90
C ALA A 151 20.41 -2.27 3.37
N ASP A 152 20.56 -1.15 4.07
CA ASP A 152 21.83 -0.71 4.66
C ASP A 152 22.31 -1.70 5.71
N PHE A 153 21.43 -2.19 6.57
CA PHE A 153 21.75 -3.26 7.53
C PHE A 153 22.29 -4.51 6.82
N LEU A 154 21.63 -4.99 5.76
CA LEU A 154 22.09 -6.19 5.03
C LEU A 154 23.44 -6.00 4.33
N ARG A 155 23.81 -4.76 4.03
CA ARG A 155 25.11 -4.39 3.45
C ARG A 155 26.21 -4.17 4.48
N GLY A 156 25.90 -4.32 5.77
CA GLY A 156 26.83 -4.06 6.86
C GLY A 156 27.06 -2.58 7.15
N ARG A 157 26.25 -1.69 6.60
CA ARG A 157 26.30 -0.23 6.84
C ARG A 157 25.44 0.08 8.08
N PHE A 158 25.89 -0.35 9.24
CA PHE A 158 25.08 -0.31 10.46
C PHE A 158 24.77 1.11 10.94
N ASP A 159 25.72 2.06 10.78
CA ASP A 159 25.49 3.47 11.12
C ASP A 159 24.41 4.09 10.23
N ASP A 160 24.45 3.86 8.91
CA ASP A 160 23.44 4.33 7.98
C ASP A 160 22.07 3.71 8.28
N ALA A 161 22.05 2.42 8.62
CA ALA A 161 20.83 1.71 9.01
C ALA A 161 20.23 2.27 10.30
N GLN A 162 21.07 2.62 11.29
CA GLN A 162 20.64 3.25 12.55
C GLN A 162 20.05 4.63 12.29
N ILE A 163 20.71 5.47 11.48
CA ILE A 163 20.21 6.80 11.10
C ILE A 163 18.87 6.68 10.36
N GLY A 164 18.78 5.72 9.43
CA GLY A 164 17.54 5.44 8.69
C GLY A 164 16.41 5.01 9.63
N LEU A 165 16.70 4.15 10.61
CA LEU A 165 15.72 3.69 11.60
C LEU A 165 15.19 4.84 12.46
N GLU A 166 16.06 5.73 12.94
CA GLU A 166 15.66 6.91 13.72
C GLU A 166 14.75 7.85 12.92
N ARG A 167 15.07 8.06 11.64
CA ARG A 167 14.21 8.82 10.70
C ARG A 167 12.85 8.15 10.53
N ALA A 168 12.82 6.83 10.37
CA ALA A 168 11.58 6.09 10.24
C ALA A 168 10.69 6.23 11.49
N TYR A 169 11.25 6.07 12.68
CA TYR A 169 10.52 6.32 13.93
C TYR A 169 9.95 7.74 14.00
N ALA A 170 10.72 8.75 13.60
CA ALA A 170 10.26 10.14 13.59
C ALA A 170 9.09 10.35 12.59
N GLN A 171 9.12 9.70 11.42
CA GLN A 171 8.06 9.78 10.41
C GLN A 171 6.76 9.13 10.86
N ILE A 172 6.83 8.00 11.57
CA ILE A 172 5.65 7.25 12.04
C ILE A 172 5.11 7.74 13.39
N ALA A 173 5.86 8.59 14.09
CA ALA A 173 5.46 9.11 15.40
C ALA A 173 4.09 9.81 15.33
N GLY A 174 3.15 9.39 16.18
CA GLY A 174 1.82 9.97 16.27
C GLY A 174 0.82 9.54 15.20
N ASN A 175 1.21 8.73 14.21
CA ASN A 175 0.32 8.30 13.11
C ASN A 175 -0.54 7.07 13.46
N GLY A 176 -0.39 6.49 14.65
CA GLY A 176 -1.18 5.33 15.08
C GLY A 176 -0.93 4.04 14.28
N GLN A 177 0.15 3.97 13.50
CA GLN A 177 0.47 2.86 12.61
C GLN A 177 1.34 1.80 13.31
N THR A 178 0.74 1.06 14.23
CA THR A 178 1.42 0.00 15.01
C THR A 178 2.22 -0.98 14.15
N ASN A 179 1.71 -1.30 12.96
CA ASN A 179 2.37 -2.22 12.04
C ASN A 179 3.73 -1.68 11.55
N MET A 180 3.83 -0.38 11.26
CA MET A 180 5.09 0.25 10.85
C MET A 180 6.06 0.36 12.04
N THR A 181 5.54 0.64 13.23
CA THR A 181 6.34 0.60 14.48
C THR A 181 6.97 -0.77 14.69
N LEU A 182 6.21 -1.85 14.50
CA LEU A 182 6.72 -3.22 14.60
C LEU A 182 7.83 -3.53 13.59
N CYS A 183 7.77 -2.98 12.38
CA CYS A 183 8.86 -3.12 11.42
C CYS A 183 10.13 -2.40 11.89
N CYS A 184 9.98 -1.19 12.44
CA CYS A 184 11.11 -0.48 13.06
C CYS A 184 11.70 -1.25 14.25
N ASP A 185 10.86 -1.75 15.15
CA ASP A 185 11.28 -2.51 16.31
C ASP A 185 12.02 -3.79 15.91
N PHE A 186 11.56 -4.46 14.85
CA PHE A 186 12.24 -5.63 14.31
C PHE A 186 13.63 -5.29 13.75
N LEU A 187 13.78 -4.18 13.05
CA LEU A 187 15.08 -3.71 12.57
C LEU A 187 15.98 -3.29 13.75
N ALA A 188 15.44 -2.57 14.74
CA ALA A 188 16.17 -2.19 15.95
C ALA A 188 16.73 -3.40 16.68
N TRP A 189 15.92 -4.44 16.83
CA TRP A 189 16.35 -5.70 17.41
C TRP A 189 17.48 -6.36 16.60
N ARG A 190 17.39 -6.40 15.29
CA ARG A 190 18.45 -6.94 14.41
C ARG A 190 19.75 -6.14 14.54
N LEU A 191 19.68 -4.81 14.59
CA LEU A 191 20.83 -3.93 14.80
C LEU A 191 21.52 -4.20 16.14
N SER A 192 20.74 -4.38 17.20
CA SER A 192 21.31 -4.69 18.54
C SER A 192 22.03 -6.04 18.58
N LEU A 193 21.61 -7.02 17.78
CA LEU A 193 22.29 -8.32 17.66
C LEU A 193 23.51 -8.27 16.73
N GLY A 194 23.41 -7.50 15.62
CA GLY A 194 24.46 -7.39 14.59
C GLY A 194 25.60 -6.45 14.97
N GLY A 195 25.31 -5.43 15.78
CA GLY A 195 26.30 -4.44 16.25
C GLY A 195 27.29 -4.94 17.32
N GLY A 196 27.28 -6.23 17.62
CA GLY A 196 28.16 -6.89 18.56
C GLY A 196 28.42 -6.05 19.82
N TYR A 197 27.85 -6.43 20.94
CA TYR A 197 28.35 -5.92 22.24
C TYR A 197 29.83 -6.31 22.35
N THR A 198 30.72 -5.42 21.90
CA THR A 198 32.14 -5.46 22.28
C THR A 198 32.32 -4.64 23.53
#